data_8ae21711b7a3d305507447c59ac92f1a
#
_entry.id   8ae21711b7a3d305507447c59ac92f1a
#
_cell.length_a   1.000
_cell.length_b   1.000
_cell.length_c   1.000
_cell.angle_alpha   90.00
_cell.angle_beta   90.00
_cell.angle_gamma   90.00
#
_symmetry.space_group_name_H-M   'P 1'
#
loop_
_entity.id
_entity.type
_entity.pdbx_description
1 polymer ?
#
loop_
_entity_poly.entity_id
_entity_poly.type
_entity_poly.pdbx_seq_one_letter_code
_entity_poly.pdbx_strand_id
1 'polypeptide(L)'
;PLPMPEGLKGKDVLVIYINDKGFCEILNHTVEKVGADSYIKFTTSHFSTFAVVDKEDAAALIKAQNEAHVKELMQNGKFKVTTTKTSKKSVKVTVTAKNNKTLISDIKTMGYTVKYQFYRSTKKASGYKLLKTKTTSSFTNTKGKKGTKYYYKARVLVYDGKTLIAKSDLKQASCGVRTWTK
;
A
#
# COMPACT_ATOMS: atom_id res chain seq x y z
N PRO A 1 -15.34 -9.53 -29.55
CA PRO A 1 -15.94 -8.17 -29.49
C PRO A 1 -17.15 -8.18 -28.56
N LEU A 2 -17.31 -7.11 -27.79
CA LEU A 2 -18.47 -6.89 -26.95
C LEU A 2 -19.30 -5.75 -27.56
N PRO A 3 -20.64 -5.81 -27.56
CA PRO A 3 -21.45 -4.69 -28.02
C PRO A 3 -21.22 -3.48 -27.10
N MET A 4 -21.22 -2.28 -27.72
CA MET A 4 -21.10 -1.03 -26.96
C MET A 4 -22.35 -0.85 -26.09
N PRO A 5 -22.16 -0.62 -24.75
CA PRO A 5 -23.30 -0.29 -23.89
C PRO A 5 -24.08 0.93 -24.39
N GLU A 6 -25.40 0.90 -24.29
CA GLU A 6 -26.27 1.93 -24.87
C GLU A 6 -25.93 3.35 -24.40
N GLY A 7 -25.71 3.51 -23.11
CA GLY A 7 -25.35 4.81 -22.50
C GLY A 7 -23.93 5.32 -22.82
N LEU A 8 -23.14 4.53 -23.56
CA LEU A 8 -21.77 4.88 -23.97
C LEU A 8 -21.63 5.03 -25.49
N LYS A 9 -22.70 4.84 -26.26
CA LYS A 9 -22.70 5.07 -27.72
C LYS A 9 -22.30 6.50 -28.02
N GLY A 10 -21.33 6.67 -28.92
CA GLY A 10 -20.82 7.99 -29.33
C GLY A 10 -19.84 8.66 -28.35
N LYS A 11 -19.56 8.04 -27.24
CA LYS A 11 -18.57 8.53 -26.27
C LYS A 11 -17.20 7.90 -26.48
N ASP A 12 -16.16 8.59 -26.02
CA ASP A 12 -14.82 8.04 -25.86
C ASP A 12 -14.84 7.10 -24.63
N VAL A 13 -14.49 5.84 -24.84
CA VAL A 13 -14.57 4.82 -23.79
C VAL A 13 -13.21 4.22 -23.47
N LEU A 14 -13.07 3.71 -22.26
CA LEU A 14 -11.95 2.88 -21.85
C LEU A 14 -12.46 1.53 -21.35
N VAL A 15 -11.67 0.48 -21.57
CA VAL A 15 -11.85 -0.81 -20.93
C VAL A 15 -10.93 -0.86 -19.73
N ILE A 16 -11.51 -1.04 -18.55
CA ILE A 16 -10.76 -1.22 -17.30
C ILE A 16 -10.96 -2.64 -16.79
N TYR A 17 -9.98 -3.16 -16.08
CA TYR A 17 -10.06 -4.47 -15.48
C TYR A 17 -9.39 -4.48 -14.10
N ILE A 18 -9.73 -5.47 -13.27
CA ILE A 18 -9.07 -5.71 -11.99
C ILE A 18 -8.01 -6.80 -12.21
N ASN A 19 -6.74 -6.45 -12.00
CA ASN A 19 -5.63 -7.37 -12.16
C ASN A 19 -5.58 -8.41 -11.03
N ASP A 20 -4.66 -9.39 -11.13
CA ASP A 20 -4.44 -10.46 -10.15
C ASP A 20 -4.07 -9.98 -8.73
N LYS A 21 -3.66 -8.73 -8.61
CA LYS A 21 -3.34 -8.07 -7.33
C LYS A 21 -4.50 -7.25 -6.78
N GLY A 22 -5.64 -7.22 -7.46
CA GLY A 22 -6.84 -6.49 -7.07
C GLY A 22 -6.85 -5.00 -7.44
N PHE A 23 -5.88 -4.54 -8.22
CA PHE A 23 -5.84 -3.15 -8.69
C PHE A 23 -6.49 -2.98 -10.04
N CYS A 24 -7.13 -1.83 -10.23
CA CYS A 24 -7.77 -1.45 -11.48
C CYS A 24 -6.75 -0.85 -12.45
N GLU A 25 -6.72 -1.38 -13.66
CA GLU A 25 -5.84 -0.96 -14.75
C GLU A 25 -6.63 -0.78 -16.07
N ILE A 26 -6.06 0.00 -17.00
CA ILE A 26 -6.63 0.20 -18.34
C ILE A 26 -6.12 -0.91 -19.25
N LEU A 27 -7.05 -1.50 -20.01
CA LEU A 27 -6.75 -2.50 -21.05
C LEU A 27 -6.74 -1.84 -22.43
N ASN A 28 -5.75 -2.19 -23.24
CA ASN A 28 -5.72 -1.78 -24.64
C ASN A 28 -6.93 -2.35 -25.40
N HIS A 29 -7.63 -1.49 -26.11
CA HIS A 29 -8.85 -1.83 -26.83
C HIS A 29 -8.98 -1.01 -28.11
N THR A 30 -9.88 -1.44 -28.98
CA THR A 30 -10.32 -0.71 -30.17
C THR A 30 -11.84 -0.66 -30.19
N VAL A 31 -12.40 0.38 -30.79
CA VAL A 31 -13.84 0.48 -31.07
C VAL A 31 -14.03 0.31 -32.56
N GLU A 32 -14.82 -0.68 -32.95
CA GLU A 32 -15.15 -1.00 -34.34
C GLU A 32 -16.63 -0.70 -34.58
N LYS A 33 -16.95 -0.07 -35.71
CA LYS A 33 -18.34 0.13 -36.18
C LYS A 33 -18.68 -0.92 -37.21
N VAL A 34 -19.85 -1.58 -37.06
CA VAL A 34 -20.40 -2.53 -38.02
C VAL A 34 -21.85 -2.11 -38.27
N GLY A 35 -22.06 -1.45 -39.40
CA GLY A 35 -23.37 -0.83 -39.71
C GLY A 35 -23.70 0.29 -38.71
N ALA A 36 -24.87 0.20 -38.09
CA ALA A 36 -25.32 1.13 -37.04
C ALA A 36 -24.76 0.81 -35.65
N ASP A 37 -24.14 -0.35 -35.47
CA ASP A 37 -23.67 -0.82 -34.15
C ASP A 37 -22.18 -0.53 -33.94
N SER A 38 -21.81 -0.36 -32.69
CA SER A 38 -20.42 -0.21 -32.25
C SER A 38 -20.05 -1.37 -31.34
N TYR A 39 -18.84 -1.89 -31.51
CA TYR A 39 -18.29 -3.01 -30.75
C TYR A 39 -16.96 -2.63 -30.18
N ILE A 40 -16.68 -3.12 -28.95
CA ILE A 40 -15.41 -2.97 -28.29
C ILE A 40 -14.65 -4.28 -28.42
N LYS A 41 -13.42 -4.19 -28.92
CA LYS A 41 -12.53 -5.33 -29.12
C LYS A 41 -11.29 -5.17 -28.28
N PHE A 42 -10.98 -6.15 -27.48
CA PHE A 42 -9.77 -6.23 -26.68
C PHE A 42 -9.32 -7.68 -26.53
N THR A 43 -8.04 -7.86 -26.19
CA THR A 43 -7.45 -9.18 -25.93
C THR A 43 -7.02 -9.23 -24.48
N THR A 44 -7.31 -10.35 -23.82
CA THR A 44 -6.88 -10.63 -22.46
C THR A 44 -6.29 -12.02 -22.38
N SER A 45 -5.27 -12.20 -21.57
CA SER A 45 -4.62 -13.49 -21.30
C SER A 45 -5.16 -14.18 -20.03
N HIS A 46 -6.11 -13.56 -19.35
CA HIS A 46 -6.66 -14.07 -18.08
C HIS A 46 -8.15 -13.71 -17.95
N PHE A 47 -8.84 -14.48 -17.12
CA PHE A 47 -10.20 -14.17 -16.72
C PHE A 47 -10.18 -13.16 -15.57
N SER A 48 -10.94 -12.09 -15.70
CA SER A 48 -11.05 -11.03 -14.71
C SER A 48 -12.39 -10.30 -14.86
N THR A 49 -12.68 -9.41 -13.93
CA THR A 49 -13.80 -8.48 -14.06
C THR A 49 -13.38 -7.32 -14.94
N PHE A 50 -14.13 -7.08 -16.02
CA PHE A 50 -13.92 -5.98 -16.93
C PHE A 50 -15.10 -5.00 -16.85
N ALA A 51 -14.83 -3.72 -17.04
CA ALA A 51 -15.84 -2.71 -17.20
C ALA A 51 -15.49 -1.79 -18.38
N VAL A 52 -16.52 -1.42 -19.13
CA VAL A 52 -16.43 -0.36 -20.13
C VAL A 52 -16.95 0.92 -19.48
N VAL A 53 -16.16 1.97 -19.51
CA VAL A 53 -16.45 3.23 -18.81
C VAL A 53 -16.23 4.41 -19.74
N ASP A 54 -16.93 5.52 -19.49
CA ASP A 54 -16.66 6.79 -20.14
C ASP A 54 -15.22 7.21 -19.76
N LYS A 55 -14.46 7.65 -20.75
CA LYS A 55 -13.07 8.06 -20.56
C LYS A 55 -12.92 9.25 -19.59
N GLU A 56 -13.91 10.16 -19.59
CA GLU A 56 -13.91 11.31 -18.70
C GLU A 56 -14.04 10.88 -17.22
N ASP A 57 -14.84 9.84 -16.97
CA ASP A 57 -15.06 9.29 -15.63
C ASP A 57 -14.01 8.27 -15.20
N ALA A 58 -13.31 7.66 -16.17
CA ALA A 58 -12.43 6.51 -15.92
C ALA A 58 -11.34 6.80 -14.87
N ALA A 59 -10.70 7.96 -14.93
CA ALA A 59 -9.61 8.31 -14.01
C ALA A 59 -10.08 8.38 -12.55
N ALA A 60 -11.28 8.95 -12.34
CA ALA A 60 -11.88 9.02 -10.99
C ALA A 60 -12.29 7.65 -10.48
N LEU A 61 -12.89 6.80 -11.33
CA LEU A 61 -13.29 5.44 -10.99
C LEU A 61 -12.09 4.55 -10.66
N ILE A 62 -11.05 4.55 -11.49
CA ILE A 62 -9.81 3.80 -11.26
C ILE A 62 -9.17 4.23 -9.93
N LYS A 63 -9.07 5.54 -9.71
CA LYS A 63 -8.52 6.09 -8.47
C LYS A 63 -9.32 5.63 -7.25
N ALA A 64 -10.64 5.78 -7.28
CA ALA A 64 -11.52 5.40 -6.17
C ALA A 64 -11.41 3.90 -5.84
N GLN A 65 -11.43 3.04 -6.87
CA GLN A 65 -11.29 1.60 -6.72
C GLN A 65 -9.93 1.22 -6.15
N ASN A 66 -8.85 1.78 -6.67
CA ASN A 66 -7.50 1.49 -6.19
C ASN A 66 -7.28 1.98 -4.76
N GLU A 67 -7.80 3.15 -4.38
CA GLU A 67 -7.76 3.63 -3.00
C GLU A 67 -8.56 2.74 -2.04
N ALA A 68 -9.74 2.27 -2.46
CA ALA A 68 -10.56 1.34 -1.68
C ALA A 68 -9.80 0.03 -1.45
N HIS A 69 -9.20 -0.52 -2.49
CA HIS A 69 -8.39 -1.74 -2.40
C HIS A 69 -7.15 -1.57 -1.51
N VAL A 70 -6.43 -0.45 -1.62
CA VAL A 70 -5.31 -0.14 -0.70
C VAL A 70 -5.77 -0.08 0.75
N LYS A 71 -6.93 0.50 1.04
CA LYS A 71 -7.49 0.54 2.40
C LYS A 71 -7.77 -0.87 2.92
N GLU A 72 -8.39 -1.70 2.10
CA GLU A 72 -8.65 -3.11 2.43
C GLU A 72 -7.36 -3.89 2.70
N LEU A 73 -6.38 -3.81 1.79
CA LEU A 73 -5.07 -4.44 1.95
C LEU A 73 -4.37 -4.02 3.26
N MET A 74 -4.48 -2.75 3.62
CA MET A 74 -3.87 -2.22 4.85
C MET A 74 -4.62 -2.64 6.12
N GLN A 75 -5.94 -2.82 6.06
CA GLN A 75 -6.75 -3.33 7.17
C GLN A 75 -6.48 -4.82 7.42
N ASN A 76 -6.43 -5.62 6.34
CA ASN A 76 -6.20 -7.06 6.38
C ASN A 76 -4.72 -7.42 6.54
N GLY A 77 -3.82 -6.47 6.29
CA GLY A 77 -2.37 -6.63 6.34
C GLY A 77 -1.86 -6.91 7.75
N LYS A 78 -1.21 -8.06 7.96
CA LYS A 78 -0.56 -8.41 9.22
C LYS A 78 0.89 -7.93 9.21
N PHE A 79 1.19 -6.89 9.97
CA PHE A 79 2.54 -6.36 10.11
C PHE A 79 3.21 -6.84 11.39
N LYS A 80 4.51 -7.17 11.27
CA LYS A 80 5.39 -7.52 12.38
C LYS A 80 6.46 -6.46 12.55
N VAL A 81 6.72 -6.07 13.79
CA VAL A 81 7.83 -5.20 14.16
C VAL A 81 8.87 -6.02 14.89
N THR A 82 10.10 -5.99 14.41
CA THR A 82 11.24 -6.66 15.03
C THR A 82 12.30 -5.65 15.45
N THR A 83 13.07 -6.00 16.46
CA THR A 83 14.21 -5.21 16.93
C THR A 83 15.44 -6.07 16.99
N THR A 84 16.54 -5.59 16.41
CA THR A 84 17.85 -6.25 16.45
C THR A 84 18.87 -5.29 17.02
N LYS A 85 19.62 -5.73 18.04
CA LYS A 85 20.74 -4.96 18.56
C LYS A 85 21.88 -5.01 17.56
N THR A 86 22.28 -3.88 16.99
CA THR A 86 23.33 -3.79 15.97
C THR A 86 24.69 -3.36 16.54
N SER A 87 24.69 -2.71 17.71
CA SER A 87 25.91 -2.39 18.47
C SER A 87 25.56 -2.11 19.93
N LYS A 88 26.58 -1.81 20.76
CA LYS A 88 26.36 -1.35 22.14
C LYS A 88 25.43 -0.12 22.22
N LYS A 89 25.32 0.65 21.14
CA LYS A 89 24.59 1.95 21.08
C LYS A 89 23.43 1.96 20.10
N SER A 90 23.19 0.93 19.33
CA SER A 90 22.20 1.01 18.27
C SER A 90 21.25 -0.18 18.22
N VAL A 91 20.00 0.10 17.89
CA VAL A 91 18.93 -0.87 17.71
C VAL A 91 18.30 -0.62 16.36
N LYS A 92 18.35 -1.62 15.49
CA LYS A 92 17.60 -1.61 14.22
C LYS A 92 16.18 -2.08 14.49
N VAL A 93 15.21 -1.28 14.08
CA VAL A 93 13.78 -1.61 14.10
C VAL A 93 13.36 -1.88 12.67
N THR A 94 12.72 -3.01 12.43
CA THR A 94 12.28 -3.41 11.08
C THR A 94 10.79 -3.75 11.09
N VAL A 95 10.09 -3.32 10.05
CA VAL A 95 8.68 -3.66 9.78
C VAL A 95 8.62 -4.62 8.61
N THR A 96 7.89 -5.71 8.76
CA THR A 96 7.64 -6.69 7.68
C THR A 96 6.16 -7.02 7.59
N ALA A 97 5.64 -7.23 6.38
CA ALA A 97 4.33 -7.81 6.17
C ALA A 97 4.44 -9.34 6.32
N LYS A 98 3.52 -9.96 7.06
CA LYS A 98 3.58 -11.39 7.39
C LYS A 98 2.84 -12.28 6.40
N ASN A 99 1.63 -11.89 6.04
CA ASN A 99 0.68 -12.70 5.27
C ASN A 99 0.76 -12.46 3.76
N ASN A 100 1.38 -11.37 3.35
CA ASN A 100 1.61 -11.07 1.94
C ASN A 100 2.98 -10.38 1.80
N LYS A 101 3.97 -11.09 1.26
CA LYS A 101 5.34 -10.58 1.13
C LYS A 101 5.45 -9.46 0.09
N THR A 102 4.59 -9.46 -0.92
CA THR A 102 4.59 -8.48 -2.01
C THR A 102 3.71 -7.27 -1.75
N LEU A 103 2.88 -7.28 -0.68
CA LEU A 103 1.92 -6.21 -0.35
C LEU A 103 2.48 -4.80 -0.54
N ILE A 104 3.65 -4.53 0.00
CA ILE A 104 4.26 -3.20 -0.05
C ILE A 104 4.80 -2.87 -1.44
N SER A 105 5.36 -3.85 -2.15
CA SER A 105 5.82 -3.65 -3.53
C SER A 105 4.64 -3.43 -4.48
N ASP A 106 3.57 -4.19 -4.33
CA ASP A 106 2.37 -4.06 -5.17
C ASP A 106 1.74 -2.67 -5.01
N ILE A 107 1.56 -2.20 -3.76
CA ILE A 107 1.08 -0.84 -3.49
C ILE A 107 1.98 0.22 -4.14
N LYS A 108 3.31 0.05 -4.09
CA LYS A 108 4.25 1.00 -4.71
C LYS A 108 4.22 0.97 -6.23
N THR A 109 4.07 -0.21 -6.83
CA THR A 109 3.97 -0.36 -8.29
C THR A 109 2.76 0.40 -8.85
N MET A 110 1.70 0.51 -8.06
CA MET A 110 0.51 1.31 -8.40
C MET A 110 0.69 2.82 -8.15
N GLY A 111 1.92 3.30 -7.92
CA GLY A 111 2.23 4.72 -7.79
C GLY A 111 2.07 5.31 -6.39
N TYR A 112 1.63 4.52 -5.41
CA TYR A 112 1.47 5.00 -4.03
C TYR A 112 2.81 5.12 -3.30
N THR A 113 2.94 6.14 -2.47
CA THR A 113 4.10 6.32 -1.60
C THR A 113 3.88 5.64 -0.26
N VAL A 114 4.78 4.73 0.10
CA VAL A 114 4.75 4.04 1.42
C VAL A 114 5.79 4.65 2.36
N LYS A 115 5.34 5.05 3.54
CA LYS A 115 6.19 5.55 4.63
C LYS A 115 6.01 4.70 5.88
N TYR A 116 7.02 4.71 6.74
CA TYR A 116 7.07 3.98 8.00
C TYR A 116 7.32 4.97 9.12
N GLN A 117 6.50 4.91 10.16
CA GLN A 117 6.71 5.67 11.39
C GLN A 117 7.25 4.76 12.49
N PHE A 118 8.33 5.18 13.10
CA PHE A 118 9.01 4.46 14.19
C PHE A 118 8.90 5.25 15.48
N TYR A 119 8.45 4.58 16.53
CA TYR A 119 8.20 5.16 17.84
C TYR A 119 9.02 4.45 18.91
N ARG A 120 9.33 5.15 19.99
CA ARG A 120 10.07 4.63 21.13
C ARG A 120 9.46 5.10 22.44
N SER A 121 9.52 4.21 23.45
CA SER A 121 9.21 4.52 24.85
C SER A 121 10.17 3.82 25.78
N THR A 122 10.32 4.32 27.01
CA THR A 122 10.93 3.62 28.14
C THR A 122 9.91 2.77 28.90
N LYS A 123 8.61 2.99 28.69
CA LYS A 123 7.50 2.22 29.25
C LYS A 123 6.93 1.26 28.21
N LYS A 124 6.61 0.02 28.60
CA LYS A 124 6.12 -1.01 27.68
C LYS A 124 4.74 -0.66 27.08
N ALA A 125 3.84 -0.15 27.89
CA ALA A 125 2.44 0.08 27.49
C ALA A 125 2.17 1.50 26.95
N SER A 126 2.95 2.52 27.35
CA SER A 126 2.60 3.94 27.14
C SER A 126 3.82 4.81 26.80
N GLY A 127 3.59 6.10 26.59
CA GLY A 127 4.65 7.11 26.45
C GLY A 127 5.46 7.01 25.17
N TYR A 128 4.90 6.44 24.10
CA TYR A 128 5.57 6.31 22.81
C TYR A 128 5.67 7.65 22.09
N LYS A 129 6.87 8.07 21.78
CA LYS A 129 7.17 9.27 21.00
C LYS A 129 7.67 8.89 19.62
N LEU A 130 7.21 9.62 18.59
CA LEU A 130 7.70 9.44 17.23
C LEU A 130 9.17 9.79 17.16
N LEU A 131 10.00 8.86 16.66
CA LEU A 131 11.42 9.07 16.43
C LEU A 131 11.71 9.52 14.99
N LYS A 132 11.10 8.84 14.02
CA LYS A 132 11.39 9.06 12.60
C LYS A 132 10.27 8.56 11.72
N THR A 133 10.06 9.26 10.61
CA THR A 133 9.29 8.78 9.45
C THR A 133 10.27 8.53 8.32
N LYS A 134 10.18 7.38 7.64
CA LYS A 134 11.08 6.99 6.54
C LYS A 134 10.30 6.28 5.43
N THR A 135 10.86 6.24 4.24
CA THR A 135 10.38 5.43 3.10
C THR A 135 10.91 4.00 3.12
N THR A 136 11.94 3.73 3.94
CA THR A 136 12.51 2.39 4.15
C THR A 136 11.83 1.69 5.32
N SER A 137 11.62 0.38 5.20
CA SER A 137 10.98 -0.47 6.22
C SER A 137 11.82 -0.67 7.48
N SER A 138 13.00 -0.08 7.58
CA SER A 138 13.85 -0.17 8.75
C SER A 138 14.45 1.18 9.14
N PHE A 139 14.72 1.30 10.45
CA PHE A 139 15.33 2.45 11.06
C PHE A 139 16.30 2.01 12.15
N THR A 140 17.53 2.55 12.17
CA THR A 140 18.49 2.31 13.24
C THR A 140 18.48 3.49 14.21
N ASN A 141 18.05 3.23 15.44
CA ASN A 141 18.11 4.20 16.51
C ASN A 141 19.48 4.13 17.21
N THR A 142 20.26 5.20 17.12
CA THR A 142 21.58 5.35 17.74
C THR A 142 21.54 6.21 19.00
N LYS A 143 20.39 6.81 19.32
CA LYS A 143 20.20 7.76 20.41
C LYS A 143 19.53 7.11 21.62
N GLY A 144 20.22 6.21 22.30
CA GLY A 144 19.76 5.62 23.56
C GLY A 144 20.63 6.05 24.76
N LYS A 145 20.05 6.13 25.96
CA LYS A 145 20.81 6.30 27.20
C LYS A 145 21.34 4.96 27.68
N LYS A 146 22.56 4.94 28.19
CA LYS A 146 23.22 3.74 28.76
C LYS A 146 22.33 3.06 29.80
N GLY A 147 22.21 1.73 29.75
CA GLY A 147 21.46 0.94 30.73
C GLY A 147 19.96 1.00 30.63
N THR A 148 19.39 1.89 29.75
CA THR A 148 17.95 2.09 29.62
C THR A 148 17.34 1.06 28.70
N LYS A 149 16.24 0.42 29.14
CA LYS A 149 15.44 -0.47 28.30
C LYS A 149 14.44 0.36 27.48
N TYR A 150 14.44 0.16 26.18
CA TYR A 150 13.51 0.82 25.25
C TYR A 150 12.58 -0.18 24.60
N TYR A 151 11.35 0.26 24.37
CA TYR A 151 10.31 -0.44 23.63
C TYR A 151 10.03 0.33 22.34
N TYR A 152 9.80 -0.41 21.27
CA TYR A 152 9.58 0.17 19.96
C TYR A 152 8.22 -0.23 19.41
N LYS A 153 7.58 0.72 18.74
CA LYS A 153 6.40 0.51 17.92
C LYS A 153 6.65 1.06 16.53
N ALA A 154 5.97 0.52 15.55
CA ALA A 154 5.98 1.09 14.21
C ALA A 154 4.65 0.85 13.52
N ARG A 155 4.38 1.65 12.48
CA ARG A 155 3.25 1.48 11.58
C ARG A 155 3.62 1.85 10.16
N VAL A 156 2.84 1.37 9.22
CA VAL A 156 2.93 1.67 7.79
C VAL A 156 1.87 2.72 7.44
N LEU A 157 2.23 3.62 6.55
CA LEU A 157 1.38 4.69 6.02
C LEU A 157 1.44 4.64 4.50
N VAL A 158 0.32 4.77 3.84
CA VAL A 158 0.23 4.84 2.37
C VAL A 158 -0.33 6.20 1.97
N TYR A 159 0.33 6.84 1.02
CA TYR A 159 -0.03 8.15 0.50
C TYR A 159 -0.24 8.12 -1.01
N ASP A 160 -1.23 8.86 -1.47
CA ASP A 160 -1.34 9.35 -2.84
C ASP A 160 -0.84 10.81 -2.85
N GLY A 161 0.32 11.06 -3.44
CA GLY A 161 0.99 12.34 -3.35
C GLY A 161 1.21 12.79 -1.89
N LYS A 162 0.47 13.82 -1.47
CA LYS A 162 0.49 14.36 -0.09
C LYS A 162 -0.65 13.82 0.78
N THR A 163 -1.65 13.17 0.20
CA THR A 163 -2.85 12.70 0.89
C THR A 163 -2.61 11.34 1.54
N LEU A 164 -2.89 11.22 2.82
CA LEU A 164 -2.85 9.92 3.54
C LEU A 164 -4.08 9.09 3.17
N ILE A 165 -3.89 7.99 2.47
CA ILE A 165 -4.94 7.07 2.02
C ILE A 165 -5.24 6.00 3.08
N ALA A 166 -4.20 5.39 3.62
CA ALA A 166 -4.35 4.31 4.59
C ALA A 166 -3.20 4.27 5.60
N LYS A 167 -3.47 3.68 6.76
CA LYS A 167 -2.47 3.42 7.80
C LYS A 167 -2.73 2.06 8.46
N SER A 168 -1.67 1.34 8.78
CA SER A 168 -1.78 0.15 9.63
C SER A 168 -1.94 0.53 11.10
N ASP A 169 -2.37 -0.45 11.90
CA ASP A 169 -2.25 -0.34 13.35
C ASP A 169 -0.81 -0.09 13.78
N LEU A 170 -0.67 0.53 14.94
CA LEU A 170 0.62 0.71 15.59
C LEU A 170 1.03 -0.60 16.28
N LYS A 171 1.91 -1.37 15.64
CA LYS A 171 2.39 -2.66 16.16
C LYS A 171 3.62 -2.50 17.03
N GLN A 172 3.67 -3.25 18.12
CA GLN A 172 4.79 -3.27 19.06
C GLN A 172 5.77 -4.41 18.72
N ALA A 173 7.06 -4.17 18.86
CA ALA A 173 8.06 -5.22 18.84
C ALA A 173 7.86 -6.16 20.04
N SER A 174 8.06 -7.47 19.82
CA SER A 174 7.78 -8.52 20.82
C SER A 174 8.54 -8.35 22.14
N CYS A 175 9.72 -7.75 22.11
CA CYS A 175 10.53 -7.48 23.30
C CYS A 175 11.12 -6.08 23.30
N GLY A 176 11.28 -5.56 24.51
CA GLY A 176 12.10 -4.35 24.73
C GLY A 176 13.59 -4.68 24.60
N VAL A 177 14.34 -3.74 24.05
CA VAL A 177 15.79 -3.86 23.89
C VAL A 177 16.48 -2.96 24.91
N ARG A 178 17.34 -3.55 25.74
CA ARG A 178 18.23 -2.77 26.61
C ARG A 178 19.43 -2.32 25.78
N THR A 179 19.53 -1.01 25.61
CA THR A 179 20.74 -0.40 25.06
C THR A 179 21.77 -0.36 26.17
N TRP A 180 22.95 -0.89 25.96
CA TRP A 180 24.10 -0.85 26.86
C TRP A 180 24.04 -1.76 28.10
N THR A 181 24.65 -2.86 28.02
CA THR A 181 25.46 -3.45 29.11
C THR A 181 26.89 -2.97 28.94
N LYS A 182 27.57 -2.79 30.09
CA LYS A 182 29.00 -2.49 30.15
C LYS A 182 29.79 -3.22 29.09
#